data_5c2c4fd4ba87eec232cf7f53eb48ebc7
#
_entry.id   5c2c4fd4ba87eec232cf7f53eb48ebc7
#
_cell.length_a   1.000
_cell.length_b   1.000
_cell.length_c   1.000
_cell.angle_alpha   90.00
_cell.angle_beta   90.00
_cell.angle_gamma   90.00
#
_symmetry.space_group_name_H-M   'P 1'
#
loop_
_entity.id
_entity.type
_entity.pdbx_description
1 polymer ?
#
loop_
_entity_poly.entity_id
_entity_poly.type
_entity_poly.pdbx_seq_one_letter_code
_entity_poly.pdbx_strand_id
1 'polypeptide(L)'
;MSDPRVTSIGVSECGEKLSDVRGRLRVDGRLADPAGAYAHLREGLLTRLEEAQERLPAGCNLVVVEGYRPPALQTKYFEEYKDELRAAFPRMSGAELHVAASRYVSPIEVAPHTAGAAVDLTLCDDDGTELDMGTAVNATPEQSGGACYTAAPVGAEARRNRDVLRAALEAAGLVNYPTEWWHWSYGDRYWAMTRRAPAAIYGPVEL
;
A
#
# COMPACT_ATOMS: atom_id res chain seq x y z
N MET A 1 -0.83 8.27 7.94
CA MET A 1 -1.23 9.21 6.86
C MET A 1 -1.81 10.53 7.37
N SER A 2 -2.39 10.61 8.57
CA SER A 2 -2.96 11.84 9.14
C SER A 2 -1.93 12.90 9.62
N ASP A 3 -0.63 12.71 9.35
CA ASP A 3 0.40 13.71 9.68
C ASP A 3 0.14 15.01 8.91
N PRO A 4 0.12 16.18 9.57
CA PRO A 4 -0.08 17.47 8.92
C PRO A 4 0.87 17.75 7.75
N ARG A 5 2.08 17.20 7.77
CA ARG A 5 3.04 17.30 6.68
C ARG A 5 2.57 16.59 5.40
N VAL A 6 1.77 15.53 5.55
CA VAL A 6 1.17 14.80 4.42
C VAL A 6 -0.14 15.46 4.00
N THR A 7 -1.03 15.74 4.98
CA THR A 7 -2.38 16.26 4.69
C THR A 7 -2.36 17.65 4.08
N SER A 8 -1.33 18.48 4.36
CA SER A 8 -1.17 19.82 3.82
C SER A 8 -0.66 19.88 2.36
N ILE A 9 -0.17 18.76 1.82
CA ILE A 9 0.29 18.73 0.42
C ILE A 9 -0.92 18.81 -0.51
N GLY A 10 -0.88 19.75 -1.43
CA GLY A 10 -1.90 19.90 -2.47
C GLY A 10 -1.86 18.73 -3.49
N VAL A 11 -2.93 18.61 -4.25
CA VAL A 11 -3.00 17.70 -5.40
C VAL A 11 -3.08 18.51 -6.68
N SER A 12 -2.22 18.19 -7.64
CA SER A 12 -2.26 18.67 -9.01
C SER A 12 -2.56 17.48 -9.92
N GLU A 13 -3.85 17.11 -10.00
CA GLU A 13 -4.31 15.91 -10.70
C GLU A 13 -3.87 15.93 -12.18
N CYS A 14 -3.19 14.85 -12.63
CA CYS A 14 -2.68 14.73 -14.00
C CYS A 14 -3.67 14.11 -14.99
N GLY A 15 -4.77 13.52 -14.49
CA GLY A 15 -5.82 12.95 -15.32
C GLY A 15 -5.51 11.55 -15.89
N GLU A 16 -4.47 10.88 -15.42
CA GLU A 16 -4.21 9.49 -15.81
C GLU A 16 -5.36 8.57 -15.36
N LYS A 17 -5.72 7.63 -16.22
CA LYS A 17 -6.78 6.64 -15.94
C LYS A 17 -6.27 5.52 -15.03
N LEU A 18 -7.20 4.84 -14.40
CA LEU A 18 -6.98 3.54 -13.80
C LEU A 18 -6.86 2.47 -14.91
N SER A 19 -5.87 1.60 -14.78
CA SER A 19 -5.60 0.49 -15.70
C SER A 19 -5.59 -0.83 -14.95
N ASP A 20 -6.16 -1.85 -15.55
CA ASP A 20 -6.18 -3.21 -15.03
C ASP A 20 -4.76 -3.80 -15.06
N VAL A 21 -4.29 -4.30 -13.95
CA VAL A 21 -2.95 -4.92 -13.83
C VAL A 21 -2.94 -6.37 -14.28
N ARG A 22 -4.11 -7.02 -14.40
CA ARG A 22 -4.23 -8.41 -14.82
C ARG A 22 -3.73 -8.59 -16.26
N GLY A 23 -2.91 -9.63 -16.47
CA GLY A 23 -2.25 -9.86 -17.74
C GLY A 23 -0.95 -9.08 -17.96
N ARG A 24 -0.62 -8.13 -17.06
CA ARG A 24 0.66 -7.38 -17.04
C ARG A 24 1.53 -7.83 -15.86
N LEU A 25 0.92 -8.02 -14.69
CA LEU A 25 1.56 -8.53 -13.47
C LEU A 25 0.76 -9.69 -12.88
N ARG A 26 1.37 -10.46 -11.98
CA ARG A 26 0.64 -11.45 -11.20
C ARG A 26 -0.26 -10.75 -10.17
N VAL A 27 -1.46 -11.29 -9.96
CA VAL A 27 -2.47 -10.73 -9.04
C VAL A 27 -2.95 -11.84 -8.11
N ASP A 28 -3.01 -11.55 -6.82
CA ASP A 28 -3.62 -12.42 -5.82
C ASP A 28 -5.10 -12.03 -5.63
N GLY A 29 -5.98 -13.01 -5.62
CA GLY A 29 -7.42 -12.78 -5.50
C GLY A 29 -7.95 -12.69 -4.07
N ARG A 30 -7.10 -12.70 -3.03
CA ARG A 30 -7.53 -12.71 -1.62
C ARG A 30 -8.38 -11.51 -1.20
N LEU A 31 -8.22 -10.38 -1.89
CA LEU A 31 -9.00 -9.15 -1.67
C LEU A 31 -9.87 -8.79 -2.88
N ALA A 32 -10.17 -9.77 -3.73
CA ALA A 32 -10.98 -9.54 -4.92
C ALA A 32 -12.39 -9.03 -4.55
N ASP A 33 -12.77 -7.92 -5.16
CA ASP A 33 -14.11 -7.36 -5.09
C ASP A 33 -14.89 -7.65 -6.40
N PRO A 34 -16.24 -7.60 -6.39
CA PRO A 34 -17.05 -7.93 -7.56
C PRO A 34 -16.81 -7.04 -8.78
N ALA A 35 -16.35 -5.80 -8.58
CA ALA A 35 -16.03 -4.86 -9.67
C ALA A 35 -14.60 -5.04 -10.18
N GLY A 36 -13.75 -5.82 -9.47
CA GLY A 36 -12.34 -6.00 -9.80
C GLY A 36 -11.49 -4.76 -9.52
N ALA A 37 -11.97 -3.85 -8.68
CA ALA A 37 -11.29 -2.60 -8.36
C ALA A 37 -9.89 -2.81 -7.78
N TYR A 38 -9.73 -3.81 -6.92
CA TYR A 38 -8.46 -4.19 -6.28
C TYR A 38 -7.30 -4.41 -7.28
N ALA A 39 -7.62 -4.75 -8.53
CA ALA A 39 -6.64 -5.01 -9.58
C ALA A 39 -6.44 -3.81 -10.54
N HIS A 40 -6.75 -2.59 -10.10
CA HIS A 40 -6.55 -1.39 -10.91
C HIS A 40 -5.56 -0.43 -10.25
N LEU A 41 -4.74 0.22 -11.06
CA LEU A 41 -3.77 1.24 -10.63
C LEU A 41 -3.72 2.38 -11.65
N ARG A 42 -3.25 3.56 -11.24
CA ARG A 42 -2.87 4.60 -12.22
C ARG A 42 -1.81 4.05 -13.17
N GLU A 43 -1.93 4.38 -14.44
CA GLU A 43 -1.04 3.84 -15.50
C GLU A 43 0.44 4.11 -15.19
N GLY A 44 0.78 5.30 -14.72
CA GLY A 44 2.16 5.64 -14.37
C GLY A 44 2.70 4.83 -13.17
N LEU A 45 1.85 4.41 -12.22
CA LEU A 45 2.26 3.48 -11.16
C LEU A 45 2.45 2.07 -11.71
N LEU A 46 1.53 1.60 -12.56
CA LEU A 46 1.62 0.27 -13.17
C LEU A 46 2.88 0.11 -14.04
N THR A 47 3.21 1.10 -14.87
CA THR A 47 4.46 1.13 -15.66
C THR A 47 5.70 1.00 -14.76
N ARG A 48 5.71 1.68 -13.60
CA ARG A 48 6.82 1.57 -12.64
C ARG A 48 6.92 0.21 -11.99
N LEU A 49 5.80 -0.46 -11.77
CA LEU A 49 5.80 -1.84 -11.25
C LEU A 49 6.35 -2.82 -12.31
N GLU A 50 6.07 -2.62 -13.58
CA GLU A 50 6.67 -3.41 -14.67
C GLU A 50 8.20 -3.18 -14.72
N GLU A 51 8.65 -1.93 -14.62
CA GLU A 51 10.08 -1.62 -14.50
C GLU A 51 10.73 -2.26 -13.26
N ALA A 52 10.02 -2.31 -12.13
CA ALA A 52 10.49 -2.97 -10.91
C ALA A 52 10.56 -4.49 -11.08
N GLN A 53 9.57 -5.10 -11.76
CA GLN A 53 9.59 -6.53 -12.10
C GLN A 53 10.84 -6.92 -12.91
N GLU A 54 11.22 -6.10 -13.89
CA GLU A 54 12.43 -6.34 -14.68
C GLU A 54 13.74 -6.27 -13.88
N ARG A 55 13.70 -5.64 -12.69
CA ARG A 55 14.86 -5.51 -11.79
C ARG A 55 14.97 -6.62 -10.77
N LEU A 56 13.93 -7.43 -10.62
CA LEU A 56 13.95 -8.55 -9.67
C LEU A 56 14.92 -9.65 -10.15
N PRO A 57 15.51 -10.39 -9.21
CA PRO A 57 16.27 -11.60 -9.56
C PRO A 57 15.42 -12.61 -10.34
N ALA A 58 16.07 -13.39 -11.21
CA ALA A 58 15.41 -14.50 -11.91
C ALA A 58 14.72 -15.43 -10.90
N GLY A 59 13.52 -15.87 -11.24
CA GLY A 59 12.69 -16.71 -10.37
C GLY A 59 11.94 -15.92 -9.26
N CYS A 60 11.96 -14.59 -9.32
CA CYS A 60 11.25 -13.75 -8.34
C CYS A 60 10.26 -12.83 -9.07
N ASN A 61 9.01 -12.83 -8.62
CA ASN A 61 7.94 -12.10 -9.28
C ASN A 61 7.14 -11.26 -8.31
N LEU A 62 6.72 -10.04 -8.74
CA LEU A 62 5.75 -9.23 -8.02
C LEU A 62 4.37 -9.87 -8.05
N VAL A 63 3.66 -9.82 -6.93
CA VAL A 63 2.26 -10.20 -6.83
C VAL A 63 1.47 -9.04 -6.23
N VAL A 64 0.59 -8.44 -7.02
CA VAL A 64 -0.32 -7.39 -6.57
C VAL A 64 -1.44 -8.03 -5.74
N VAL A 65 -1.64 -7.54 -4.52
CA VAL A 65 -2.69 -7.98 -3.59
C VAL A 65 -3.84 -6.97 -3.59
N GLU A 66 -3.53 -5.68 -3.52
CA GLU A 66 -4.54 -4.62 -3.59
C GLU A 66 -3.97 -3.37 -4.27
N GLY A 67 -4.69 -2.86 -5.26
CA GLY A 67 -4.44 -1.58 -5.92
C GLY A 67 -5.48 -0.53 -5.51
N TYR A 68 -6.35 -0.15 -6.45
CA TYR A 68 -7.41 0.82 -6.21
C TYR A 68 -8.45 0.27 -5.22
N ARG A 69 -8.83 1.10 -4.27
CA ARG A 69 -9.87 0.82 -3.28
C ARG A 69 -10.95 1.89 -3.39
N PRO A 70 -12.20 1.51 -3.75
CA PRO A 70 -13.30 2.47 -3.81
C PRO A 70 -13.48 3.24 -2.49
N PRO A 71 -13.82 4.53 -2.53
CA PRO A 71 -13.98 5.37 -1.34
C PRO A 71 -14.89 4.78 -0.25
N ALA A 72 -16.01 4.16 -0.66
CA ALA A 72 -16.92 3.50 0.27
C ALA A 72 -16.27 2.32 1.02
N LEU A 73 -15.42 1.54 0.34
CA LEU A 73 -14.67 0.43 0.94
C LEU A 73 -13.57 0.95 1.89
N GLN A 74 -12.90 2.04 1.51
CA GLN A 74 -11.92 2.71 2.38
C GLN A 74 -12.56 3.18 3.69
N THR A 75 -13.72 3.84 3.61
CA THR A 75 -14.47 4.28 4.79
C THR A 75 -14.86 3.09 5.67
N LYS A 76 -15.35 2.01 5.06
CA LYS A 76 -15.70 0.78 5.78
C LYS A 76 -14.51 0.23 6.56
N TYR A 77 -13.35 0.03 5.92
CA TYR A 77 -12.15 -0.50 6.58
C TYR A 77 -11.66 0.40 7.71
N PHE A 78 -11.72 1.72 7.52
CA PHE A 78 -11.33 2.68 8.55
C PHE A 78 -12.21 2.58 9.80
N GLU A 79 -13.54 2.51 9.62
CA GLU A 79 -14.48 2.43 10.75
C GLU A 79 -14.41 1.03 11.42
N GLU A 80 -14.29 -0.05 10.66
CA GLU A 80 -14.12 -1.41 11.22
C GLU A 80 -12.86 -1.49 12.10
N TYR A 81 -11.72 -1.02 11.61
CA TYR A 81 -10.48 -1.01 12.41
C TYR A 81 -10.58 -0.10 13.63
N LYS A 82 -11.27 1.03 13.51
CA LYS A 82 -11.55 1.92 14.65
C LYS A 82 -12.42 1.25 15.71
N ASP A 83 -13.36 0.40 15.31
CA ASP A 83 -14.19 -0.39 16.21
C ASP A 83 -13.39 -1.50 16.91
N GLU A 84 -12.48 -2.18 16.20
CA GLU A 84 -11.55 -3.13 16.80
C GLU A 84 -10.68 -2.47 17.87
N LEU A 85 -10.11 -1.29 17.56
CA LEU A 85 -9.34 -0.52 18.53
C LEU A 85 -10.17 -0.07 19.74
N ARG A 86 -11.44 0.30 19.53
CA ARG A 86 -12.37 0.65 20.62
C ARG A 86 -12.62 -0.55 21.55
N ALA A 87 -12.76 -1.75 20.98
CA ALA A 87 -12.95 -2.97 21.76
C ALA A 87 -11.68 -3.33 22.56
N ALA A 88 -10.50 -3.18 21.94
CA ALA A 88 -9.21 -3.47 22.58
C ALA A 88 -8.82 -2.40 23.64
N PHE A 89 -9.18 -1.14 23.40
CA PHE A 89 -8.81 0.02 24.24
C PHE A 89 -10.02 0.86 24.65
N PRO A 90 -10.93 0.35 25.51
CA PRO A 90 -12.24 0.98 25.80
C PRO A 90 -12.15 2.33 26.50
N ARG A 91 -10.96 2.77 26.94
CA ARG A 91 -10.73 4.08 27.58
C ARG A 91 -10.25 5.17 26.60
N MET A 92 -9.98 4.83 25.33
CA MET A 92 -9.61 5.82 24.32
C MET A 92 -10.83 6.68 23.95
N SER A 93 -10.62 7.99 23.86
CA SER A 93 -11.59 8.92 23.27
C SER A 93 -11.74 8.70 21.76
N GLY A 94 -12.82 9.21 21.16
CA GLY A 94 -13.02 9.14 19.71
C GLY A 94 -11.89 9.78 18.91
N ALA A 95 -11.30 10.87 19.41
CA ALA A 95 -10.15 11.52 18.77
C ALA A 95 -8.88 10.67 18.84
N GLU A 96 -8.60 10.04 19.98
CA GLU A 96 -7.47 9.12 20.12
C GLU A 96 -7.63 7.89 19.24
N LEU A 97 -8.84 7.33 19.16
CA LEU A 97 -9.16 6.20 18.27
C LEU A 97 -8.94 6.58 16.79
N HIS A 98 -9.37 7.79 16.38
CA HIS A 98 -9.15 8.27 15.02
C HIS A 98 -7.66 8.38 14.69
N VAL A 99 -6.86 8.97 15.59
CA VAL A 99 -5.40 9.07 15.42
C VAL A 99 -4.73 7.69 15.41
N ALA A 100 -5.16 6.78 16.28
CA ALA A 100 -4.63 5.42 16.35
C ALA A 100 -4.95 4.65 15.06
N ALA A 101 -6.21 4.68 14.61
CA ALA A 101 -6.64 4.03 13.36
C ALA A 101 -5.87 4.56 12.15
N SER A 102 -5.66 5.88 12.07
CA SER A 102 -4.95 6.55 10.96
C SER A 102 -3.47 6.13 10.79
N ARG A 103 -2.92 5.37 11.73
CA ARG A 103 -1.56 4.84 11.62
C ARG A 103 -1.48 3.61 10.70
N TYR A 104 -2.58 2.86 10.61
CA TYR A 104 -2.67 1.63 9.85
C TYR A 104 -3.65 1.75 8.67
N VAL A 105 -4.87 2.25 8.89
CA VAL A 105 -5.81 2.55 7.81
C VAL A 105 -5.88 4.05 7.59
N SER A 106 -5.64 4.51 6.37
CA SER A 106 -5.66 5.94 6.04
C SER A 106 -7.08 6.49 6.07
N PRO A 107 -7.32 7.69 6.66
CA PRO A 107 -8.56 8.42 6.45
C PRO A 107 -8.80 8.68 4.96
N ILE A 108 -10.07 8.71 4.55
CA ILE A 108 -10.47 8.80 3.14
C ILE A 108 -9.86 10.00 2.39
N GLU A 109 -9.70 11.13 3.09
CA GLU A 109 -9.21 12.39 2.51
C GLU A 109 -7.76 12.31 2.03
N VAL A 110 -7.01 11.33 2.53
CA VAL A 110 -5.58 11.16 2.23
C VAL A 110 -5.22 9.72 1.87
N ALA A 111 -6.22 8.86 1.68
CA ALA A 111 -6.00 7.45 1.39
C ALA A 111 -5.43 7.26 -0.03
N PRO A 112 -4.20 6.75 -0.20
CA PRO A 112 -3.58 6.67 -1.50
C PRO A 112 -4.20 5.59 -2.41
N HIS A 113 -4.80 4.53 -1.84
CA HIS A 113 -5.54 3.52 -2.60
C HIS A 113 -6.76 4.11 -3.32
N THR A 114 -7.45 5.11 -2.74
CA THR A 114 -8.59 5.77 -3.40
C THR A 114 -8.19 6.65 -4.59
N ALA A 115 -6.91 6.93 -4.71
CA ALA A 115 -6.34 7.63 -5.86
C ALA A 115 -5.77 6.67 -6.92
N GLY A 116 -5.78 5.35 -6.68
CA GLY A 116 -5.06 4.37 -7.50
C GLY A 116 -3.54 4.58 -7.48
N ALA A 117 -3.04 5.26 -6.45
CA ALA A 117 -1.66 5.71 -6.28
C ALA A 117 -0.84 4.83 -5.34
N ALA A 118 -1.46 3.83 -4.73
CA ALA A 118 -0.80 2.86 -3.86
C ALA A 118 -1.10 1.43 -4.29
N VAL A 119 -0.21 0.55 -3.90
CA VAL A 119 -0.31 -0.89 -4.12
C VAL A 119 0.20 -1.63 -2.89
N ASP A 120 -0.58 -2.62 -2.46
CA ASP A 120 -0.13 -3.64 -1.53
C ASP A 120 0.30 -4.86 -2.34
N LEU A 121 1.52 -5.32 -2.13
CA LEU A 121 2.12 -6.37 -2.94
C LEU A 121 3.12 -7.21 -2.15
N THR A 122 3.44 -8.37 -2.70
CA THR A 122 4.42 -9.31 -2.18
C THR A 122 5.27 -9.89 -3.30
N LEU A 123 6.12 -10.86 -2.98
CA LEU A 123 6.92 -11.61 -3.94
C LEU A 123 6.51 -13.07 -3.97
N CYS A 124 6.58 -13.70 -5.14
CA CYS A 124 6.48 -15.14 -5.30
C CYS A 124 7.59 -15.70 -6.19
N ASP A 125 7.77 -17.02 -6.16
CA ASP A 125 8.61 -17.74 -7.12
C ASP A 125 7.90 -17.94 -8.48
N ASP A 126 8.55 -18.64 -9.42
CA ASP A 126 7.99 -18.90 -10.74
C ASP A 126 6.74 -19.80 -10.70
N ASP A 127 6.63 -20.66 -9.70
CA ASP A 127 5.48 -21.55 -9.49
C ASP A 127 4.30 -20.81 -8.82
N GLY A 128 4.50 -19.55 -8.38
CA GLY A 128 3.50 -18.73 -7.72
C GLY A 128 3.45 -18.91 -6.20
N THR A 129 4.42 -19.62 -5.60
CA THR A 129 4.53 -19.75 -4.15
C THR A 129 5.03 -18.44 -3.55
N GLU A 130 4.25 -17.85 -2.63
CA GLU A 130 4.61 -16.60 -1.96
C GLU A 130 5.90 -16.78 -1.14
N LEU A 131 6.83 -15.85 -1.28
CA LEU A 131 8.10 -15.87 -0.53
C LEU A 131 7.86 -15.41 0.92
N ASP A 132 8.67 -15.95 1.85
CA ASP A 132 8.59 -15.52 3.25
C ASP A 132 8.99 -14.06 3.40
N MET A 133 8.04 -13.23 3.83
CA MET A 133 8.23 -11.81 4.13
C MET A 133 8.21 -11.53 5.65
N GLY A 134 8.12 -12.57 6.49
CA GLY A 134 8.09 -12.49 7.96
C GLY A 134 6.71 -12.19 8.55
N THR A 135 5.77 -11.70 7.76
CA THR A 135 4.34 -11.60 8.08
C THR A 135 3.53 -11.69 6.79
N ALA A 136 2.26 -12.03 6.90
CA ALA A 136 1.33 -11.88 5.80
C ALA A 136 1.17 -10.39 5.41
N VAL A 137 0.79 -10.13 4.16
CA VAL A 137 0.27 -8.83 3.72
C VAL A 137 -0.98 -8.50 4.56
N ASN A 138 -1.16 -7.24 4.93
CA ASN A 138 -2.26 -6.74 5.77
C ASN A 138 -2.31 -7.27 7.21
N ALA A 139 -1.23 -7.90 7.71
CA ALA A 139 -1.13 -8.23 9.13
C ALA A 139 -1.07 -6.95 9.97
N THR A 140 -2.00 -6.78 10.94
CA THR A 140 -2.00 -5.60 11.80
C THR A 140 -0.79 -5.56 12.73
N PRO A 141 -0.39 -4.39 13.25
CA PRO A 141 0.65 -4.29 14.27
C PRO A 141 0.38 -5.17 15.50
N GLU A 142 -0.89 -5.27 15.92
CA GLU A 142 -1.32 -6.08 17.05
C GLU A 142 -1.17 -7.58 16.75
N GLN A 143 -1.60 -8.04 15.58
CA GLN A 143 -1.51 -9.45 15.15
C GLN A 143 -0.07 -9.90 14.95
N SER A 144 0.78 -9.01 14.43
CA SER A 144 2.18 -9.32 14.08
C SER A 144 3.18 -8.96 15.18
N GLY A 145 2.75 -8.37 16.32
CA GLY A 145 3.65 -7.81 17.32
C GLY A 145 4.58 -6.74 16.76
N GLY A 146 4.11 -6.00 15.72
CA GLY A 146 4.87 -4.96 15.02
C GLY A 146 5.82 -5.50 13.94
N ALA A 147 5.87 -6.80 13.67
CA ALA A 147 6.70 -7.37 12.61
C ALA A 147 6.27 -6.93 11.19
N CYS A 148 5.07 -6.37 11.04
CA CYS A 148 4.60 -5.73 9.79
C CYS A 148 5.38 -4.47 9.42
N TYR A 149 6.03 -3.78 10.36
CA TYR A 149 6.83 -2.60 10.06
C TYR A 149 8.02 -2.95 9.18
N THR A 150 8.32 -2.12 8.19
CA THR A 150 9.37 -2.37 7.21
C THR A 150 10.73 -2.64 7.86
N ALA A 151 11.07 -1.88 8.89
CA ALA A 151 12.35 -1.99 9.61
C ALA A 151 12.31 -2.99 10.78
N ALA A 152 11.17 -3.67 11.04
CA ALA A 152 11.06 -4.60 12.15
C ALA A 152 12.08 -5.75 12.05
N PRO A 153 12.56 -6.28 13.17
CA PRO A 153 13.38 -7.49 13.17
C PRO A 153 12.52 -8.68 12.69
N VAL A 154 12.97 -9.34 11.62
CA VAL A 154 12.36 -10.55 11.04
C VAL A 154 13.46 -11.57 10.75
N GLY A 155 13.09 -12.80 10.42
CA GLY A 155 14.02 -13.85 10.02
C GLY A 155 14.94 -13.42 8.88
N ALA A 156 16.12 -14.04 8.77
CA ALA A 156 17.12 -13.65 7.79
C ALA A 156 16.62 -13.80 6.34
N GLU A 157 15.78 -14.79 6.08
CA GLU A 157 15.16 -15.00 4.76
C GLU A 157 14.17 -13.88 4.45
N ALA A 158 13.23 -13.61 5.33
CA ALA A 158 12.26 -12.52 5.19
C ALA A 158 12.95 -11.16 5.01
N ARG A 159 14.05 -10.92 5.72
CA ARG A 159 14.85 -9.69 5.56
C ARG A 159 15.42 -9.59 4.16
N ARG A 160 16.02 -10.66 3.63
CA ARG A 160 16.55 -10.67 2.24
C ARG A 160 15.44 -10.40 1.23
N ASN A 161 14.29 -11.05 1.38
CA ASN A 161 13.16 -10.89 0.46
C ASN A 161 12.61 -9.45 0.50
N ARG A 162 12.44 -8.85 1.70
CA ARG A 162 12.06 -7.43 1.83
C ARG A 162 13.10 -6.48 1.23
N ASP A 163 14.39 -6.78 1.36
CA ASP A 163 15.45 -5.94 0.79
C ASP A 163 15.50 -6.03 -0.75
N VAL A 164 15.23 -7.21 -1.32
CA VAL A 164 15.05 -7.39 -2.79
C VAL A 164 13.86 -6.58 -3.29
N LEU A 165 12.69 -6.73 -2.65
CA LEU A 165 11.48 -5.99 -2.98
C LEU A 165 11.73 -4.47 -2.93
N ARG A 166 12.30 -4.00 -1.82
CA ARG A 166 12.60 -2.59 -1.60
C ARG A 166 13.53 -2.03 -2.66
N ALA A 167 14.61 -2.74 -2.99
CA ALA A 167 15.59 -2.27 -3.98
C ALA A 167 14.96 -2.09 -5.36
N ALA A 168 14.09 -3.02 -5.80
CA ALA A 168 13.42 -2.94 -7.08
C ALA A 168 12.42 -1.78 -7.13
N LEU A 169 11.57 -1.63 -6.11
CA LEU A 169 10.52 -0.60 -6.07
C LEU A 169 11.08 0.82 -5.87
N GLU A 170 12.10 0.99 -5.01
CA GLU A 170 12.77 2.29 -4.84
C GLU A 170 13.49 2.74 -6.13
N ALA A 171 14.12 1.81 -6.85
CA ALA A 171 14.76 2.08 -8.13
C ALA A 171 13.75 2.47 -9.23
N ALA A 172 12.50 2.00 -9.14
CA ALA A 172 11.40 2.42 -10.00
C ALA A 172 10.71 3.71 -9.53
N GLY A 173 11.19 4.32 -8.43
CA GLY A 173 10.71 5.61 -7.94
C GLY A 173 9.54 5.58 -6.97
N LEU A 174 9.12 4.40 -6.52
CA LEU A 174 8.11 4.25 -5.48
C LEU A 174 8.67 4.63 -4.10
N VAL A 175 7.78 4.84 -3.14
CA VAL A 175 8.11 5.02 -1.73
C VAL A 175 7.34 4.03 -0.87
N ASN A 176 8.00 3.49 0.16
CA ASN A 176 7.38 2.59 1.12
C ASN A 176 6.76 3.38 2.28
N TYR A 177 5.61 2.91 2.78
CA TYR A 177 5.04 3.39 4.03
C TYR A 177 5.63 2.59 5.21
N PRO A 178 6.38 3.21 6.14
CA PRO A 178 7.23 2.48 7.08
C PRO A 178 6.53 1.52 8.03
N THR A 179 5.22 1.67 8.24
CA THR A 179 4.43 0.80 9.11
C THR A 179 3.97 -0.49 8.42
N GLU A 180 4.21 -0.61 7.09
CA GLU A 180 3.70 -1.68 6.25
C GLU A 180 4.73 -2.04 5.18
N TRP A 181 5.41 -3.18 5.32
CA TRP A 181 6.44 -3.58 4.35
C TRP A 181 5.90 -3.80 2.93
N TRP A 182 4.62 -4.12 2.80
CA TRP A 182 3.94 -4.40 1.53
C TRP A 182 3.39 -3.15 0.85
N HIS A 183 3.16 -2.04 1.58
CA HIS A 183 2.52 -0.83 1.07
C HIS A 183 3.50 0.12 0.41
N TRP A 184 3.30 0.33 -0.88
CA TRP A 184 4.14 1.17 -1.73
C TRP A 184 3.29 2.16 -2.52
N SER A 185 3.77 3.39 -2.71
CA SER A 185 3.03 4.41 -3.45
C SER A 185 3.90 5.22 -4.39
N TYR A 186 3.23 5.81 -5.38
CA TYR A 186 3.79 6.75 -6.33
C TYR A 186 2.74 7.81 -6.65
N GLY A 187 3.14 9.10 -6.66
CA GLY A 187 2.31 10.20 -7.07
C GLY A 187 1.27 10.68 -6.06
N ASP A 188 1.11 10.01 -4.91
CA ASP A 188 0.25 10.42 -3.80
C ASP A 188 0.90 11.49 -2.91
N ARG A 189 0.19 11.96 -1.89
CA ARG A 189 0.68 12.99 -0.96
C ARG A 189 1.88 12.51 -0.14
N TYR A 190 1.92 11.23 0.26
CA TYR A 190 3.03 10.69 1.01
C TYR A 190 4.30 10.57 0.14
N TRP A 191 4.15 10.13 -1.11
CA TRP A 191 5.23 10.16 -2.10
C TRP A 191 5.74 11.57 -2.33
N ALA A 192 4.84 12.54 -2.52
CA ALA A 192 5.22 13.93 -2.75
C ALA A 192 6.00 14.52 -1.56
N MET A 193 5.58 14.23 -0.31
CA MET A 193 6.31 14.61 0.89
C MET A 193 7.71 13.98 0.90
N THR A 194 7.80 12.68 0.67
CA THR A 194 9.05 11.91 0.75
C THR A 194 10.05 12.34 -0.35
N ARG A 195 9.54 12.60 -1.55
CA ARG A 195 10.34 13.03 -2.71
C ARG A 195 10.52 14.55 -2.79
N ARG A 196 9.94 15.31 -1.87
CA ARG A 196 9.94 16.80 -1.87
C ARG A 196 9.37 17.37 -3.18
N ALA A 197 8.36 16.68 -3.74
CA ALA A 197 7.64 17.19 -4.89
C ALA A 197 6.70 18.33 -4.46
N PRO A 198 6.39 19.29 -5.35
CA PRO A 198 5.56 20.45 -5.02
C PRO A 198 4.11 20.10 -4.72
N ALA A 199 3.60 18.97 -5.26
CA ALA A 199 2.25 18.45 -5.06
C ALA A 199 2.19 16.96 -5.36
N ALA A 200 1.16 16.29 -4.88
CA ALA A 200 0.75 14.99 -5.39
C ALA A 200 0.22 15.13 -6.82
N ILE A 201 0.42 14.11 -7.66
CA ILE A 201 -0.05 14.12 -9.06
C ILE A 201 -1.31 13.26 -9.25
N TYR A 202 -1.68 12.48 -8.25
CA TYR A 202 -2.89 11.66 -8.24
C TYR A 202 -3.77 12.05 -7.06
N GLY A 203 -5.02 12.41 -7.36
CA GLY A 203 -6.10 12.61 -6.40
C GLY A 203 -7.07 11.43 -6.38
N PRO A 204 -8.06 11.43 -5.46
CA PRO A 204 -9.13 10.45 -5.45
C PRO A 204 -9.81 10.37 -6.84
N VAL A 205 -10.16 9.16 -7.25
CA VAL A 205 -10.78 8.88 -8.55
C VAL A 205 -11.87 7.84 -8.38
N GLU A 206 -12.82 7.78 -9.31
CA GLU A 206 -13.80 6.71 -9.44
C GLU A 206 -13.42 5.78 -10.61
N LEU A 207 -13.66 4.47 -10.44
CA LEU A 207 -13.42 3.45 -11.47
C LEU A 207 -14.52 3.45 -12.52
#